data_47b1d651774e2cfffe64894329f62050
#
_entry.id   47b1d651774e2cfffe64894329f62050
#
_cell.length_a   1.000
_cell.length_b   1.000
_cell.length_c   1.000
_cell.angle_alpha   90.00
_cell.angle_beta   90.00
_cell.angle_gamma   90.00
#
_symmetry.space_group_name_H-M   'P 1'
#
loop_
_entity.id
_entity.type
_entity.pdbx_description
1 polymer ?
#
loop_
_entity_poly.entity_id
_entity_poly.type
_entity_poly.pdbx_seq_one_letter_code
_entity_poly.pdbx_strand_id
1 'polypeptide(L)'
;MKPNFRFLAIVVLLGGLQTIVAADAALSKLADANNAFAFKLLKQLAAENPSGNLFVSPYSAATALQLAANGAAGQTKTELQSVLETSGISAAEFSAASQAAAKLLNAKTNVILTMANALWYRQGAAVKPDFLALSQKSFTIQALEFGNVPAAEATINQWASDQTHGRITGIANGMIDPTYTDLVLANAIYFQGKWLDPFDKKLTKERPFHPAVGMAKNLSMMEMSKMFAYRKGSGYQAVWLPYMGYDLAMYVFLPDPGSSPAKLLSEMNGDKWRRIAFPEFSACDGMVVLPKFKLENTLELNPTLKALGMKTALDQKKADFSVMFNDFHFISEVRQKAFVEVGEEGTEAAAVTGMFSASAGIEMNPPKPFEMIVDRPFLFGIVDDRSGMILFLGVVNDL
;
A
#
# COMPACT_ATOMS: atom_id res chain seq x y z
N MET A 1 34.33 45.30 21.53
CA MET A 1 33.05 44.96 20.91
C MET A 1 33.00 43.46 20.62
N LYS A 2 32.21 42.70 21.36
CA LYS A 2 32.01 41.26 21.12
C LYS A 2 30.69 41.11 20.31
N PRO A 3 30.66 40.41 19.17
CA PRO A 3 29.43 40.26 18.42
C PRO A 3 28.49 39.23 19.09
N ASN A 4 27.20 39.55 19.07
CA ASN A 4 26.10 38.79 19.69
C ASN A 4 25.89 37.43 19.00
N PHE A 5 26.48 36.38 19.50
CA PHE A 5 26.27 34.97 19.08
C PHE A 5 24.88 34.40 19.50
N ARG A 6 24.12 35.10 20.32
CA ARG A 6 22.80 34.63 20.79
C ARG A 6 21.65 34.77 19.78
N PHE A 7 21.72 35.69 18.83
CA PHE A 7 20.66 35.89 17.84
C PHE A 7 20.70 34.84 16.72
N LEU A 8 21.87 34.31 16.36
CA LEU A 8 22.00 33.34 15.27
C LEU A 8 21.47 31.96 15.67
N ALA A 9 21.63 31.54 16.94
CA ALA A 9 21.16 30.26 17.43
C ALA A 9 19.61 30.16 17.51
N ILE A 10 18.92 31.26 17.83
CA ILE A 10 17.45 31.29 17.94
C ILE A 10 16.80 31.26 16.53
N VAL A 11 17.39 31.92 15.54
CA VAL A 11 16.89 31.88 14.16
C VAL A 11 17.04 30.50 13.52
N VAL A 12 18.15 29.79 13.81
CA VAL A 12 18.37 28.42 13.31
C VAL A 12 17.43 27.42 13.98
N LEU A 13 17.15 27.56 15.28
CA LEU A 13 16.20 26.72 16.01
C LEU A 13 14.76 26.96 15.56
N LEU A 14 14.35 28.20 15.35
CA LEU A 14 13.00 28.53 14.86
C LEU A 14 12.82 28.10 13.40
N GLY A 15 13.83 28.25 12.54
CA GLY A 15 13.79 27.77 11.17
C GLY A 15 13.74 26.26 11.08
N GLY A 16 14.46 25.55 11.95
CA GLY A 16 14.42 24.07 12.06
C GLY A 16 13.07 23.53 12.53
N LEU A 17 12.45 24.17 13.53
CA LEU A 17 11.10 23.81 13.99
C LEU A 17 10.03 24.05 12.91
N GLN A 18 10.09 25.17 12.20
CA GLN A 18 9.14 25.48 11.14
C GLN A 18 9.24 24.51 9.94
N THR A 19 10.44 24.08 9.58
CA THR A 19 10.63 23.09 8.52
C THR A 19 10.15 21.71 8.92
N ILE A 20 10.32 21.28 10.16
CA ILE A 20 9.81 20.01 10.68
C ILE A 20 8.28 20.01 10.70
N VAL A 21 7.66 21.03 11.24
CA VAL A 21 6.17 21.17 11.28
C VAL A 21 5.58 21.22 9.88
N ALA A 22 6.22 21.90 8.94
CA ALA A 22 5.75 21.96 7.56
C ALA A 22 5.89 20.60 6.85
N ALA A 23 6.94 19.85 7.10
CA ALA A 23 7.13 18.51 6.54
C ALA A 23 6.11 17.51 7.08
N ASP A 24 5.78 17.56 8.38
CA ASP A 24 4.75 16.72 9.00
C ASP A 24 3.36 17.05 8.46
N ALA A 25 3.04 18.33 8.28
CA ALA A 25 1.77 18.76 7.67
C ALA A 25 1.64 18.31 6.21
N ALA A 26 2.72 18.39 5.42
CA ALA A 26 2.74 17.93 4.04
C ALA A 26 2.62 16.40 3.96
N LEU A 27 3.27 15.67 4.86
CA LEU A 27 3.15 14.21 4.98
C LEU A 27 1.72 13.78 5.32
N SER A 28 1.05 14.48 6.24
CA SER A 28 -0.35 14.23 6.58
C SER A 28 -1.27 14.42 5.37
N LYS A 29 -1.11 15.52 4.60
CA LYS A 29 -1.88 15.74 3.36
C LYS A 29 -1.66 14.64 2.33
N LEU A 30 -0.41 14.18 2.17
CA LEU A 30 -0.09 13.07 1.26
C LEU A 30 -0.73 11.75 1.73
N ALA A 31 -0.69 11.47 3.04
CA ALA A 31 -1.33 10.29 3.61
C ALA A 31 -2.85 10.31 3.40
N ASP A 32 -3.48 11.47 3.56
CA ASP A 32 -4.91 11.65 3.30
C ASP A 32 -5.29 11.41 1.84
N ALA A 33 -4.53 11.98 0.91
CA ALA A 33 -4.72 11.78 -0.53
C ALA A 33 -4.53 10.29 -0.89
N ASN A 34 -3.45 9.67 -0.40
CA ASN A 34 -3.18 8.26 -0.60
C ASN A 34 -4.33 7.37 -0.06
N ASN A 35 -4.83 7.65 1.13
CA ASN A 35 -5.88 6.86 1.76
C ASN A 35 -7.23 7.04 1.03
N ALA A 36 -7.53 8.24 0.52
CA ALA A 36 -8.69 8.48 -0.32
C ALA A 36 -8.59 7.69 -1.64
N PHE A 37 -7.46 7.75 -2.32
CA PHE A 37 -7.17 6.94 -3.51
C PHE A 37 -7.25 5.44 -3.22
N ALA A 38 -6.70 4.99 -2.08
CA ALA A 38 -6.66 3.59 -1.68
C ALA A 38 -8.06 2.96 -1.63
N PHE A 39 -9.03 3.64 -1.00
CA PHE A 39 -10.39 3.14 -0.93
C PHE A 39 -11.13 3.23 -2.27
N LYS A 40 -10.88 4.27 -3.08
CA LYS A 40 -11.44 4.33 -4.44
C LYS A 40 -10.93 3.19 -5.32
N LEU A 41 -9.62 2.95 -5.28
CA LEU A 41 -8.97 1.88 -6.03
C LEU A 41 -9.52 0.50 -5.62
N LEU A 42 -9.53 0.20 -4.31
CA LEU A 42 -9.99 -1.10 -3.82
C LEU A 42 -11.48 -1.33 -4.08
N LYS A 43 -12.33 -0.29 -3.95
CA LYS A 43 -13.75 -0.38 -4.28
C LYS A 43 -13.99 -0.72 -5.75
N GLN A 44 -13.25 -0.08 -6.64
CA GLN A 44 -13.37 -0.32 -8.07
C GLN A 44 -12.89 -1.73 -8.43
N LEU A 45 -11.73 -2.16 -7.90
CA LEU A 45 -11.23 -3.53 -8.08
C LEU A 45 -12.21 -4.59 -7.54
N ALA A 46 -12.80 -4.34 -6.36
CA ALA A 46 -13.80 -5.25 -5.77
C ALA A 46 -15.11 -5.30 -6.59
N ALA A 47 -15.49 -4.22 -7.25
CA ALA A 47 -16.62 -4.22 -8.17
C ALA A 47 -16.32 -5.01 -9.46
N GLU A 48 -15.09 -4.98 -9.94
CA GLU A 48 -14.62 -5.74 -11.11
C GLU A 48 -14.44 -7.23 -10.82
N ASN A 49 -14.11 -7.59 -9.56
CA ASN A 49 -13.90 -8.98 -9.10
C ASN A 49 -14.56 -9.21 -7.72
N PRO A 50 -15.90 -9.30 -7.65
CA PRO A 50 -16.63 -9.29 -6.37
C PRO A 50 -16.43 -10.53 -5.49
N SER A 51 -16.03 -11.66 -6.06
CA SER A 51 -15.81 -12.92 -5.31
C SER A 51 -14.32 -13.31 -5.19
N GLY A 52 -13.43 -12.63 -5.87
CA GLY A 52 -11.99 -12.91 -5.82
C GLY A 52 -11.32 -12.30 -4.61
N ASN A 53 -10.16 -12.86 -4.26
CA ASN A 53 -9.26 -12.22 -3.33
C ASN A 53 -8.56 -11.04 -3.98
N LEU A 54 -8.39 -9.95 -3.24
CA LEU A 54 -7.67 -8.76 -3.70
C LEU A 54 -6.56 -8.42 -2.71
N PHE A 55 -5.40 -8.11 -3.23
CA PHE A 55 -4.29 -7.54 -2.49
C PHE A 55 -3.59 -6.51 -3.36
N VAL A 56 -3.60 -5.28 -2.93
CA VAL A 56 -3.07 -4.14 -3.68
C VAL A 56 -2.27 -3.22 -2.77
N SER A 57 -1.26 -2.57 -3.31
CA SER A 57 -0.57 -1.47 -2.65
C SER A 57 -0.98 -0.14 -3.28
N PRO A 58 -1.91 0.58 -2.67
CA PRO A 58 -2.32 1.89 -3.16
C PRO A 58 -1.16 2.89 -3.18
N TYR A 59 -0.34 2.89 -2.12
CA TYR A 59 0.81 3.80 -2.01
C TYR A 59 1.83 3.59 -3.13
N SER A 60 2.15 2.34 -3.45
CA SER A 60 3.09 2.04 -4.53
C SER A 60 2.49 2.37 -5.90
N ALA A 61 1.20 2.07 -6.14
CA ALA A 61 0.50 2.47 -7.36
C ALA A 61 0.44 4.00 -7.51
N ALA A 62 0.10 4.73 -6.42
CA ALA A 62 0.09 6.18 -6.42
C ALA A 62 1.46 6.77 -6.74
N THR A 63 2.54 6.17 -6.21
CA THR A 63 3.91 6.60 -6.49
C THR A 63 4.29 6.44 -7.97
N ALA A 64 3.92 5.30 -8.60
CA ALA A 64 4.15 5.08 -10.04
C ALA A 64 3.34 6.05 -10.90
N LEU A 65 2.05 6.26 -10.58
CA LEU A 65 1.19 7.20 -11.31
C LEU A 65 1.62 8.65 -11.11
N GLN A 66 2.19 9.00 -9.96
CA GLN A 66 2.74 10.33 -9.73
C GLN A 66 3.97 10.63 -10.60
N LEU A 67 4.81 9.60 -10.89
CA LEU A 67 5.87 9.74 -11.87
C LEU A 67 5.30 10.14 -13.25
N ALA A 68 4.22 9.47 -13.67
CA ALA A 68 3.52 9.83 -14.90
C ALA A 68 2.93 11.25 -14.84
N ALA A 69 2.31 11.63 -13.72
CA ALA A 69 1.75 12.98 -13.52
C ALA A 69 2.82 14.08 -13.60
N ASN A 70 4.04 13.80 -13.11
CA ASN A 70 5.16 14.74 -13.18
C ASN A 70 5.66 14.92 -14.63
N GLY A 71 5.48 13.92 -15.49
CA GLY A 71 5.82 13.97 -16.91
C GLY A 71 4.68 14.46 -17.82
N ALA A 72 3.49 14.64 -17.27
CA ALA A 72 2.27 15.01 -18.00
C ALA A 72 2.00 16.51 -17.98
N ALA A 73 1.24 16.97 -18.98
CA ALA A 73 0.70 18.33 -19.06
C ALA A 73 -0.82 18.34 -19.31
N GLY A 74 -1.42 19.52 -19.33
CA GLY A 74 -2.82 19.73 -19.69
C GLY A 74 -3.83 18.82 -18.98
N GLN A 75 -4.77 18.29 -19.74
CA GLN A 75 -5.85 17.41 -19.23
C GLN A 75 -5.30 16.08 -18.67
N THR A 76 -4.26 15.54 -19.27
CA THR A 76 -3.59 14.30 -18.80
C THR A 76 -3.11 14.46 -17.35
N LYS A 77 -2.43 15.55 -17.05
CA LYS A 77 -1.98 15.86 -15.69
C LYS A 77 -3.14 16.07 -14.73
N THR A 78 -4.15 16.81 -15.15
CA THR A 78 -5.33 17.11 -14.33
C THR A 78 -6.08 15.83 -13.93
N GLU A 79 -6.28 14.92 -14.88
CA GLU A 79 -6.93 13.63 -14.59
C GLU A 79 -6.11 12.75 -13.64
N LEU A 80 -4.80 12.64 -13.88
CA LEU A 80 -3.89 11.91 -12.99
C LEU A 80 -3.93 12.46 -11.56
N GLN A 81 -3.82 13.79 -11.37
CA GLN A 81 -3.90 14.42 -10.06
C GLN A 81 -5.26 14.23 -9.40
N SER A 82 -6.35 14.26 -10.17
CA SER A 82 -7.71 14.03 -9.66
C SER A 82 -7.88 12.59 -9.17
N VAL A 83 -7.41 11.59 -9.93
CA VAL A 83 -7.46 10.18 -9.54
C VAL A 83 -6.64 9.92 -8.28
N LEU A 84 -5.47 10.55 -8.18
CA LEU A 84 -4.56 10.45 -7.03
C LEU A 84 -4.97 11.29 -5.82
N GLU A 85 -6.05 12.06 -5.90
CA GLU A 85 -6.49 13.00 -4.84
C GLU A 85 -5.44 14.07 -4.49
N THR A 86 -4.56 14.40 -5.44
CA THR A 86 -3.44 15.34 -5.21
C THR A 86 -3.67 16.72 -5.80
N SER A 87 -4.84 17.01 -6.37
CA SER A 87 -5.15 18.29 -7.02
C SER A 87 -5.01 19.53 -6.10
N GLY A 88 -5.13 19.33 -4.78
CA GLY A 88 -4.97 20.40 -3.77
C GLY A 88 -3.57 20.46 -3.16
N ILE A 89 -2.60 19.70 -3.67
CA ILE A 89 -1.23 19.63 -3.15
C ILE A 89 -0.31 20.31 -4.16
N SER A 90 0.39 21.36 -3.75
CA SER A 90 1.37 22.02 -4.60
C SER A 90 2.58 21.10 -4.88
N ALA A 91 3.30 21.34 -5.99
CA ALA A 91 4.47 20.56 -6.34
C ALA A 91 5.56 20.56 -5.25
N ALA A 92 5.74 21.68 -4.55
CA ALA A 92 6.68 21.82 -3.45
C ALA A 92 6.25 20.99 -2.23
N GLU A 93 4.96 21.08 -1.83
CA GLU A 93 4.39 20.27 -0.74
C GLU A 93 4.48 18.78 -1.06
N PHE A 94 4.14 18.39 -2.30
CA PHE A 94 4.22 17.01 -2.74
C PHE A 94 5.66 16.47 -2.68
N SER A 95 6.63 17.23 -3.17
CA SER A 95 8.06 16.85 -3.11
C SER A 95 8.54 16.67 -1.67
N ALA A 96 8.24 17.62 -0.79
CA ALA A 96 8.59 17.54 0.63
C ALA A 96 7.93 16.34 1.32
N ALA A 97 6.64 16.10 1.07
CA ALA A 97 5.90 14.97 1.62
C ALA A 97 6.44 13.63 1.13
N SER A 98 6.74 13.51 -0.16
CA SER A 98 7.31 12.28 -0.75
C SER A 98 8.69 11.95 -0.18
N GLN A 99 9.54 12.98 0.02
CA GLN A 99 10.84 12.80 0.67
C GLN A 99 10.69 12.39 2.13
N ALA A 100 9.76 13.00 2.88
CA ALA A 100 9.45 12.63 4.26
C ALA A 100 8.94 11.19 4.37
N ALA A 101 8.00 10.78 3.50
CA ALA A 101 7.49 9.44 3.42
C ALA A 101 8.59 8.41 3.08
N ALA A 102 9.42 8.68 2.08
CA ALA A 102 10.54 7.81 1.72
C ALA A 102 11.53 7.65 2.87
N LYS A 103 11.88 8.75 3.55
CA LYS A 103 12.77 8.72 4.72
C LYS A 103 12.16 7.89 5.85
N LEU A 104 10.87 8.08 6.14
CA LEU A 104 10.14 7.35 7.17
C LEU A 104 10.10 5.85 6.89
N LEU A 105 9.80 5.44 5.66
CA LEU A 105 9.71 4.04 5.26
C LEU A 105 11.07 3.37 5.19
N ASN A 106 12.10 4.05 4.66
CA ASN A 106 13.47 3.52 4.56
C ASN A 106 14.19 3.42 5.91
N ALA A 107 13.76 4.16 6.93
CA ALA A 107 14.35 4.09 8.27
C ALA A 107 13.94 2.82 9.06
N LYS A 108 12.99 2.03 8.54
CA LYS A 108 12.46 0.85 9.22
C LYS A 108 13.41 -0.34 9.05
N THR A 109 13.96 -0.81 10.18
CA THR A 109 14.96 -1.91 10.19
C THR A 109 14.35 -3.27 10.56
N ASN A 110 13.13 -3.28 11.12
CA ASN A 110 12.46 -4.47 11.61
C ASN A 110 11.52 -5.12 10.60
N VAL A 111 11.34 -4.50 9.44
CA VAL A 111 10.53 -5.00 8.34
C VAL A 111 11.28 -4.83 7.02
N ILE A 112 10.98 -5.66 6.05
CA ILE A 112 11.43 -5.50 4.67
C ILE A 112 10.22 -5.00 3.88
N LEU A 113 10.31 -3.78 3.39
CA LEU A 113 9.32 -3.20 2.49
C LEU A 113 10.04 -2.81 1.20
N THR A 114 9.84 -3.59 0.17
CA THR A 114 10.40 -3.30 -1.15
C THR A 114 9.30 -2.75 -2.05
N MET A 115 9.50 -1.55 -2.56
CA MET A 115 8.61 -0.90 -3.52
C MET A 115 9.43 -0.53 -4.74
N ALA A 116 9.28 -1.30 -5.81
CA ALA A 116 9.95 -1.05 -7.06
C ALA A 116 8.96 -0.52 -8.09
N ASN A 117 9.28 0.65 -8.63
CA ASN A 117 8.49 1.35 -9.64
C ASN A 117 9.35 1.58 -10.88
N ALA A 118 8.86 1.20 -12.04
CA ALA A 118 9.53 1.43 -13.31
C ALA A 118 8.60 2.05 -14.35
N LEU A 119 9.17 2.90 -15.16
CA LEU A 119 8.62 3.36 -16.43
C LEU A 119 9.49 2.79 -17.56
N TRP A 120 8.90 1.90 -18.33
CA TRP A 120 9.51 1.39 -19.56
C TRP A 120 8.90 2.13 -20.74
N TYR A 121 9.73 2.63 -21.63
CA TYR A 121 9.27 3.36 -22.81
C TYR A 121 9.86 2.78 -24.09
N ARG A 122 9.14 2.96 -25.18
CA ARG A 122 9.53 2.43 -26.49
C ARG A 122 10.92 2.94 -26.90
N GLN A 123 11.76 2.03 -27.34
CA GLN A 123 13.09 2.38 -27.86
C GLN A 123 12.99 3.38 -29.01
N GLY A 124 13.81 4.43 -28.95
CA GLY A 124 13.81 5.54 -29.90
C GLY A 124 13.00 6.75 -29.47
N ALA A 125 12.21 6.67 -28.40
CA ALA A 125 11.52 7.83 -27.83
C ALA A 125 12.50 8.89 -27.30
N ALA A 126 12.19 10.16 -27.55
CA ALA A 126 13.07 11.30 -27.22
C ALA A 126 12.74 11.83 -25.80
N VAL A 127 13.19 11.11 -24.77
CA VAL A 127 13.01 11.52 -23.36
C VAL A 127 13.82 12.76 -23.04
N LYS A 128 13.21 13.72 -22.34
CA LYS A 128 13.87 14.96 -21.93
C LYS A 128 14.89 14.72 -20.81
N PRO A 129 16.12 15.21 -20.94
CA PRO A 129 17.19 14.98 -19.95
C PRO A 129 16.83 15.47 -18.55
N ASP A 130 16.13 16.61 -18.43
CA ASP A 130 15.73 17.18 -17.14
C ASP A 130 14.75 16.27 -16.40
N PHE A 131 13.81 15.65 -17.11
CA PHE A 131 12.89 14.68 -16.53
C PHE A 131 13.65 13.44 -16.02
N LEU A 132 14.55 12.89 -16.83
CA LEU A 132 15.40 11.76 -16.43
C LEU A 132 16.23 12.07 -15.18
N ALA A 133 16.92 13.21 -15.16
CA ALA A 133 17.78 13.61 -14.05
C ALA A 133 17.04 13.74 -12.71
N LEU A 134 15.78 14.18 -12.75
CA LEU A 134 14.93 14.28 -11.57
C LEU A 134 14.38 12.92 -11.13
N SER A 135 14.00 12.09 -12.07
CA SER A 135 13.18 10.90 -11.81
C SER A 135 14.01 9.63 -11.56
N GLN A 136 15.17 9.45 -12.20
CA GLN A 136 16.01 8.26 -12.07
C GLN A 136 16.58 8.02 -10.66
N LYS A 137 16.53 9.02 -9.78
CA LYS A 137 16.95 8.89 -8.39
C LYS A 137 16.01 7.98 -7.57
N SER A 138 14.74 7.86 -8.00
CA SER A 138 13.68 7.16 -7.26
C SER A 138 12.97 6.08 -8.08
N PHE A 139 13.19 6.05 -9.40
CA PHE A 139 12.49 5.17 -10.32
C PHE A 139 13.46 4.55 -11.32
N THR A 140 13.17 3.32 -11.76
CA THR A 140 13.76 2.75 -12.96
C THR A 140 13.07 3.37 -14.18
N ILE A 141 13.82 4.07 -15.01
CA ILE A 141 13.30 4.65 -16.26
C ILE A 141 14.21 4.21 -17.39
N GLN A 142 13.69 3.39 -18.30
CA GLN A 142 14.50 2.72 -19.31
C GLN A 142 13.77 2.51 -20.63
N ALA A 143 14.48 2.69 -21.74
CA ALA A 143 14.04 2.31 -23.07
C ALA A 143 13.98 0.78 -23.21
N LEU A 144 12.97 0.28 -23.93
CA LEU A 144 12.80 -1.14 -24.17
C LEU A 144 12.31 -1.39 -25.61
N GLU A 145 12.88 -2.41 -26.27
CA GLU A 145 12.47 -2.88 -27.58
C GLU A 145 11.23 -3.77 -27.46
N PHE A 146 10.03 -3.18 -27.60
CA PHE A 146 8.77 -3.92 -27.48
C PHE A 146 8.47 -4.82 -28.69
N GLY A 147 9.17 -4.62 -29.82
CA GLY A 147 9.06 -5.52 -30.98
C GLY A 147 9.55 -6.94 -30.71
N ASN A 148 10.52 -7.09 -29.81
CA ASN A 148 10.97 -8.40 -29.33
C ASN A 148 10.27 -8.75 -28.00
N VAL A 149 9.00 -9.21 -28.08
CA VAL A 149 8.16 -9.49 -26.92
C VAL A 149 8.81 -10.40 -25.87
N PRO A 150 9.42 -11.56 -26.23
CA PRO A 150 10.05 -12.42 -25.22
C PRO A 150 11.20 -11.73 -24.46
N ALA A 151 12.01 -10.95 -25.16
CA ALA A 151 13.12 -10.22 -24.54
C ALA A 151 12.63 -9.06 -23.66
N ALA A 152 11.58 -8.34 -24.08
CA ALA A 152 10.97 -7.27 -23.32
C ALA A 152 10.34 -7.81 -22.02
N GLU A 153 9.54 -8.85 -22.09
CA GLU A 153 8.95 -9.49 -20.92
C GLU A 153 10.01 -10.05 -19.97
N ALA A 154 11.04 -10.73 -20.51
CA ALA A 154 12.15 -11.24 -19.70
C ALA A 154 12.89 -10.12 -18.95
N THR A 155 13.12 -8.99 -19.60
CA THR A 155 13.80 -7.83 -18.99
C THR A 155 12.99 -7.25 -17.82
N ILE A 156 11.68 -7.05 -18.02
CA ILE A 156 10.79 -6.53 -16.97
C ILE A 156 10.62 -7.55 -15.83
N ASN A 157 10.51 -8.83 -16.16
CA ASN A 157 10.39 -9.90 -15.17
C ASN A 157 11.67 -10.05 -14.34
N GLN A 158 12.84 -9.95 -14.97
CA GLN A 158 14.12 -9.97 -14.27
C GLN A 158 14.26 -8.77 -13.34
N TRP A 159 13.92 -7.57 -13.80
CA TRP A 159 13.89 -6.37 -12.96
C TRP A 159 13.01 -6.57 -11.72
N ALA A 160 11.77 -7.08 -11.89
CA ALA A 160 10.86 -7.31 -10.76
C ALA A 160 11.43 -8.33 -9.77
N SER A 161 12.03 -9.41 -10.27
CA SER A 161 12.69 -10.44 -9.46
C SER A 161 13.87 -9.88 -8.67
N ASP A 162 14.75 -9.13 -9.31
CA ASP A 162 15.93 -8.53 -8.69
C ASP A 162 15.54 -7.54 -7.59
N GLN A 163 14.54 -6.70 -7.86
CA GLN A 163 14.05 -5.71 -6.90
C GLN A 163 13.34 -6.35 -5.70
N THR A 164 12.76 -7.55 -5.85
CA THR A 164 11.98 -8.21 -4.79
C THR A 164 12.63 -9.47 -4.27
N HIS A 165 13.96 -9.62 -4.43
CA HIS A 165 14.73 -10.78 -3.95
C HIS A 165 14.15 -12.13 -4.42
N GLY A 166 13.70 -12.20 -5.67
CA GLY A 166 13.11 -13.38 -6.28
C GLY A 166 11.64 -13.65 -5.89
N ARG A 167 11.01 -12.78 -5.10
CA ARG A 167 9.62 -12.99 -4.64
C ARG A 167 8.57 -12.68 -5.70
N ILE A 168 8.84 -11.70 -6.54
CA ILE A 168 7.94 -11.34 -7.63
C ILE A 168 8.58 -11.70 -8.96
N THR A 169 7.95 -12.63 -9.67
CA THR A 169 8.34 -13.09 -11.00
C THR A 169 7.12 -12.98 -11.93
N GLY A 170 7.36 -12.90 -13.24
CA GLY A 170 6.27 -12.99 -14.23
C GLY A 170 5.27 -11.82 -14.22
N ILE A 171 5.68 -10.62 -13.77
CA ILE A 171 4.81 -9.43 -13.80
C ILE A 171 4.46 -9.02 -15.23
N ALA A 172 5.36 -9.22 -16.18
CA ALA A 172 5.20 -8.80 -17.56
C ALA A 172 4.56 -9.85 -18.48
N ASN A 173 4.28 -11.05 -17.97
CA ASN A 173 3.73 -12.12 -18.82
C ASN A 173 2.43 -11.69 -19.49
N GLY A 174 2.42 -11.74 -20.82
CA GLY A 174 1.27 -11.32 -21.66
C GLY A 174 0.96 -9.81 -21.61
N MET A 175 1.93 -8.97 -21.20
CA MET A 175 1.75 -7.53 -21.07
C MET A 175 2.08 -6.77 -22.35
N ILE A 176 2.96 -7.31 -23.18
CA ILE A 176 3.54 -6.59 -24.32
C ILE A 176 2.80 -6.94 -25.61
N ASP A 177 2.24 -5.91 -26.26
CA ASP A 177 1.84 -5.94 -27.65
C ASP A 177 2.89 -5.18 -28.48
N PRO A 178 3.56 -5.82 -29.47
CA PRO A 178 4.68 -5.20 -30.21
C PRO A 178 4.26 -3.97 -31.02
N THR A 179 2.98 -3.88 -31.39
CA THR A 179 2.44 -2.77 -32.20
C THR A 179 1.82 -1.66 -31.37
N TYR A 180 1.29 -2.00 -30.19
CA TYR A 180 0.50 -1.11 -29.37
C TYR A 180 1.29 -0.58 -28.15
N THR A 181 2.15 -1.40 -27.53
CA THR A 181 2.85 -1.02 -26.30
C THR A 181 3.76 0.17 -26.53
N ASP A 182 3.61 1.22 -25.70
CA ASP A 182 4.35 2.48 -25.81
C ASP A 182 4.99 2.85 -24.45
N LEU A 183 4.19 3.25 -23.45
CA LEU A 183 4.69 3.44 -22.10
C LEU A 183 4.07 2.37 -21.17
N VAL A 184 4.93 1.73 -20.39
CA VAL A 184 4.54 0.71 -19.39
C VAL A 184 4.96 1.18 -18.01
N LEU A 185 4.00 1.29 -17.10
CA LEU A 185 4.22 1.48 -15.68
C LEU A 185 4.14 0.12 -14.99
N ALA A 186 5.28 -0.38 -14.50
CA ALA A 186 5.37 -1.61 -13.75
C ALA A 186 5.66 -1.32 -12.28
N ASN A 187 4.86 -1.93 -11.40
CA ASN A 187 4.99 -1.78 -9.96
C ASN A 187 5.09 -3.16 -9.30
N ALA A 188 6.24 -3.48 -8.71
CA ALA A 188 6.49 -4.70 -7.97
C ALA A 188 6.67 -4.36 -6.48
N ILE A 189 5.83 -4.98 -5.62
CA ILE A 189 5.86 -4.65 -4.21
C ILE A 189 5.79 -5.90 -3.35
N TYR A 190 6.68 -5.94 -2.36
CA TYR A 190 6.86 -7.03 -1.43
C TYR A 190 6.97 -6.50 0.00
N PHE A 191 6.28 -7.16 0.92
CA PHE A 191 6.33 -6.85 2.34
C PHE A 191 6.63 -8.09 3.18
N GLN A 192 7.57 -7.94 4.10
CA GLN A 192 7.90 -8.92 5.14
C GLN A 192 8.04 -8.20 6.47
N GLY A 193 7.33 -8.66 7.50
CA GLY A 193 7.39 -8.10 8.85
C GLY A 193 7.12 -9.16 9.89
N LYS A 194 7.92 -9.18 10.98
CA LYS A 194 7.66 -10.05 12.14
C LYS A 194 6.63 -9.39 13.03
N TRP A 195 5.70 -10.18 13.57
CA TRP A 195 4.80 -9.68 14.61
C TRP A 195 5.59 -9.20 15.81
N LEU A 196 5.12 -8.18 16.49
CA LEU A 196 5.62 -7.78 17.80
C LEU A 196 5.47 -8.95 18.79
N ASP A 197 4.30 -9.57 18.80
CA ASP A 197 3.98 -10.78 19.54
C ASP A 197 3.61 -11.87 18.54
N PRO A 198 4.44 -12.89 18.33
CA PRO A 198 4.14 -13.99 17.42
C PRO A 198 3.05 -14.91 17.98
N PHE A 199 2.29 -15.56 17.08
CA PHE A 199 1.38 -16.62 17.45
C PHE A 199 2.15 -17.88 17.86
N ASP A 200 1.68 -18.60 18.89
CA ASP A 200 2.27 -19.89 19.26
C ASP A 200 1.87 -20.97 18.25
N LYS A 201 2.86 -21.55 17.57
CA LYS A 201 2.65 -22.64 16.60
C LYS A 201 1.91 -23.84 17.18
N LYS A 202 2.01 -24.07 18.50
CA LYS A 202 1.31 -25.17 19.19
C LYS A 202 -0.19 -24.94 19.30
N LEU A 203 -0.65 -23.69 19.21
CA LEU A 203 -2.05 -23.31 19.26
C LEU A 203 -2.69 -23.25 17.87
N THR A 204 -1.90 -23.31 16.79
CA THR A 204 -2.41 -23.39 15.42
C THR A 204 -3.14 -24.72 15.21
N LYS A 205 -4.41 -24.65 14.77
CA LYS A 205 -5.27 -25.82 14.58
C LYS A 205 -6.08 -25.68 13.29
N GLU A 206 -6.41 -26.81 12.70
CA GLU A 206 -7.37 -26.86 11.60
C GLU A 206 -8.76 -26.48 12.10
N ARG A 207 -9.37 -25.46 11.48
CA ARG A 207 -10.73 -24.98 11.78
C ARG A 207 -11.46 -24.62 10.49
N PRO A 208 -12.81 -24.69 10.47
CA PRO A 208 -13.58 -24.32 9.29
C PRO A 208 -13.45 -22.84 8.97
N PHE A 209 -13.26 -22.53 7.69
CA PHE A 209 -13.41 -21.21 7.08
C PHE A 209 -14.58 -21.25 6.11
N HIS A 210 -15.45 -20.26 6.15
CA HIS A 210 -16.65 -20.14 5.34
C HIS A 210 -16.42 -19.10 4.24
N PRO A 211 -16.02 -19.50 3.01
CA PRO A 211 -15.75 -18.56 1.93
C PRO A 211 -17.01 -17.79 1.50
N ALA A 212 -16.83 -16.70 0.74
CA ALA A 212 -17.95 -15.94 0.18
C ALA A 212 -18.81 -16.77 -0.77
N VAL A 213 -18.20 -17.74 -1.46
CA VAL A 213 -18.86 -18.65 -2.39
C VAL A 213 -18.28 -20.05 -2.19
N GLY A 214 -19.16 -21.06 -2.10
CA GLY A 214 -18.75 -22.45 -1.96
C GLY A 214 -18.98 -23.03 -0.57
N MET A 215 -18.37 -24.18 -0.31
CA MET A 215 -18.48 -24.89 0.96
C MET A 215 -17.37 -24.49 1.93
N ALA A 216 -17.64 -24.60 3.23
CA ALA A 216 -16.62 -24.45 4.26
C ALA A 216 -15.47 -25.45 4.05
N LYS A 217 -14.24 -24.99 4.30
CA LYS A 217 -13.01 -25.78 4.21
C LYS A 217 -12.15 -25.56 5.45
N ASN A 218 -11.44 -26.59 5.88
CA ASN A 218 -10.54 -26.48 7.01
C ASN A 218 -9.26 -25.76 6.61
N LEU A 219 -8.87 -24.78 7.42
CA LEU A 219 -7.63 -24.02 7.27
C LEU A 219 -6.83 -24.07 8.58
N SER A 220 -5.53 -23.96 8.46
CA SER A 220 -4.63 -23.76 9.60
C SER A 220 -4.89 -22.37 10.22
N MET A 221 -5.56 -22.33 11.35
CA MET A 221 -5.93 -21.13 12.10
C MET A 221 -4.99 -20.94 13.28
N MET A 222 -4.29 -19.81 13.28
CA MET A 222 -3.42 -19.35 14.38
C MET A 222 -4.27 -18.77 15.49
N GLU A 223 -3.92 -19.03 16.74
CA GLU A 223 -4.66 -18.53 17.92
C GLU A 223 -3.73 -17.77 18.85
N MET A 224 -4.18 -16.64 19.37
CA MET A 224 -3.50 -15.85 20.38
C MET A 224 -4.52 -15.26 21.36
N SER A 225 -4.20 -15.33 22.65
CA SER A 225 -4.98 -14.71 23.73
C SER A 225 -4.09 -13.76 24.50
N LYS A 226 -4.45 -12.47 24.53
CA LYS A 226 -3.76 -11.40 25.26
C LYS A 226 -4.63 -10.14 25.31
N MET A 227 -4.07 -9.07 25.85
CA MET A 227 -4.61 -7.72 25.67
C MET A 227 -4.29 -7.21 24.25
N PHE A 228 -5.32 -6.88 23.47
CA PHE A 228 -5.20 -6.31 22.13
C PHE A 228 -5.72 -4.87 22.10
N ALA A 229 -5.24 -4.09 21.15
CA ALA A 229 -5.99 -2.95 20.66
C ALA A 229 -7.13 -3.49 19.78
N TYR A 230 -8.36 -3.43 20.30
CA TYR A 230 -9.57 -4.00 19.71
C TYR A 230 -10.65 -2.95 19.53
N ARG A 231 -11.48 -3.14 18.53
CA ARG A 231 -12.66 -2.31 18.27
C ARG A 231 -13.86 -3.16 17.88
N LYS A 232 -15.00 -2.91 18.53
CA LYS A 232 -16.31 -3.30 18.02
C LYS A 232 -16.95 -2.12 17.31
N GLY A 233 -16.96 -2.16 15.99
CA GLY A 233 -17.63 -1.17 15.15
C GLY A 233 -19.09 -1.53 14.87
N SER A 234 -19.80 -0.67 14.13
CA SER A 234 -21.13 -0.99 13.62
C SER A 234 -21.02 -1.97 12.45
N GLY A 235 -21.41 -3.22 12.68
CA GLY A 235 -21.39 -4.27 11.66
C GLY A 235 -20.04 -4.95 11.43
N TYR A 236 -19.05 -4.76 12.32
CA TYR A 236 -17.74 -5.41 12.23
C TYR A 236 -16.99 -5.45 13.56
N GLN A 237 -16.01 -6.34 13.65
CA GLN A 237 -14.95 -6.34 14.65
C GLN A 237 -13.63 -5.96 13.97
N ALA A 238 -12.71 -5.31 14.70
CA ALA A 238 -11.38 -5.04 14.19
C ALA A 238 -10.31 -5.22 15.27
N VAL A 239 -9.13 -5.67 14.86
CA VAL A 239 -7.95 -5.83 15.71
C VAL A 239 -6.75 -5.18 15.03
N TRP A 240 -5.89 -4.58 15.85
CA TRP A 240 -4.60 -4.04 15.48
C TRP A 240 -3.51 -5.03 15.88
N LEU A 241 -2.71 -5.47 14.91
CA LEU A 241 -1.63 -6.43 15.07
C LEU A 241 -0.31 -5.75 14.67
N PRO A 242 0.48 -5.26 15.64
CA PRO A 242 1.69 -4.54 15.34
C PRO A 242 2.82 -5.47 14.87
N TYR A 243 3.63 -4.97 13.96
CA TYR A 243 4.92 -5.55 13.65
C TYR A 243 6.00 -5.05 14.60
N MET A 244 7.14 -5.76 14.66
CA MET A 244 8.29 -5.35 15.48
C MET A 244 8.68 -3.91 15.17
N GLY A 245 8.90 -3.13 16.24
CA GLY A 245 9.25 -1.70 16.15
C GLY A 245 8.06 -0.75 16.25
N TYR A 246 6.81 -1.24 16.26
CA TYR A 246 5.58 -0.43 16.41
C TYR A 246 5.34 0.62 15.31
N ASP A 247 6.13 0.63 14.25
CA ASP A 247 6.00 1.61 13.18
C ASP A 247 4.95 1.21 12.13
N LEU A 248 4.73 -0.10 11.98
CA LEU A 248 3.77 -0.69 11.05
C LEU A 248 2.87 -1.66 11.78
N ALA A 249 1.63 -1.78 11.33
CA ALA A 249 0.69 -2.75 11.85
C ALA A 249 -0.22 -3.31 10.75
N MET A 250 -0.69 -4.54 10.95
CA MET A 250 -1.82 -5.08 10.21
C MET A 250 -3.11 -4.78 10.99
N TYR A 251 -4.06 -4.19 10.31
CA TYR A 251 -5.43 -3.99 10.76
C TYR A 251 -6.31 -5.05 10.11
N VAL A 252 -6.98 -5.88 10.89
CA VAL A 252 -7.92 -6.89 10.39
C VAL A 252 -9.33 -6.46 10.75
N PHE A 253 -10.22 -6.41 9.75
CA PHE A 253 -11.63 -6.05 9.90
C PHE A 253 -12.50 -7.25 9.52
N LEU A 254 -13.20 -7.80 10.47
CA LEU A 254 -14.10 -8.93 10.28
C LEU A 254 -15.55 -8.43 10.28
N PRO A 255 -16.26 -8.44 9.14
CA PRO A 255 -17.69 -8.12 9.11
C PRO A 255 -18.50 -9.05 10.03
N ASP A 256 -19.56 -8.53 10.63
CA ASP A 256 -20.46 -9.35 11.46
C ASP A 256 -21.13 -10.46 10.61
N PRO A 257 -21.57 -11.57 11.22
CA PRO A 257 -22.30 -12.63 10.51
C PRO A 257 -23.48 -12.06 9.70
N GLY A 258 -23.59 -12.48 8.45
CA GLY A 258 -24.61 -11.97 7.51
C GLY A 258 -24.23 -10.64 6.81
N SER A 259 -23.04 -10.10 7.09
CA SER A 259 -22.44 -8.98 6.36
C SER A 259 -21.30 -9.46 5.46
N SER A 260 -20.66 -8.56 4.72
CA SER A 260 -19.59 -8.89 3.79
C SER A 260 -18.49 -7.84 3.78
N PRO A 261 -17.27 -8.19 3.32
CA PRO A 261 -16.22 -7.20 3.06
C PRO A 261 -16.66 -6.09 2.11
N ALA A 262 -17.42 -6.43 1.05
CA ALA A 262 -17.92 -5.46 0.08
C ALA A 262 -18.85 -4.41 0.73
N LYS A 263 -19.74 -4.83 1.63
CA LYS A 263 -20.61 -3.90 2.38
C LYS A 263 -19.77 -3.00 3.29
N LEU A 264 -18.87 -3.56 4.06
CA LEU A 264 -17.99 -2.78 4.92
C LEU A 264 -17.13 -1.81 4.10
N LEU A 265 -16.54 -2.28 2.99
CA LEU A 265 -15.73 -1.46 2.08
C LEU A 265 -16.55 -0.31 1.49
N SER A 266 -17.82 -0.52 1.13
CA SER A 266 -18.70 0.54 0.59
C SER A 266 -18.83 1.74 1.54
N GLU A 267 -18.77 1.49 2.83
CA GLU A 267 -18.87 2.49 3.90
C GLU A 267 -17.52 3.16 4.25
N MET A 268 -16.39 2.58 3.82
CA MET A 268 -15.05 3.10 4.12
C MET A 268 -14.64 4.19 3.12
N ASN A 269 -13.93 5.19 3.60
CA ASN A 269 -13.24 6.21 2.81
C ASN A 269 -12.07 6.77 3.63
N GLY A 270 -11.27 7.65 3.06
CA GLY A 270 -10.11 8.23 3.73
C GLY A 270 -10.44 8.95 5.04
N ASP A 271 -11.56 9.70 5.10
CA ASP A 271 -11.99 10.41 6.31
C ASP A 271 -12.46 9.47 7.42
N LYS A 272 -13.22 8.42 7.05
CA LYS A 272 -13.65 7.40 8.00
C LYS A 272 -12.44 6.61 8.50
N TRP A 273 -11.51 6.29 7.61
CA TRP A 273 -10.26 5.63 7.97
C TRP A 273 -9.48 6.41 9.02
N ARG A 274 -9.25 7.70 8.80
CA ARG A 274 -8.52 8.56 9.75
C ARG A 274 -9.16 8.56 11.14
N ARG A 275 -10.48 8.55 11.22
CA ARG A 275 -11.22 8.47 12.49
C ARG A 275 -11.15 7.10 13.14
N ILE A 276 -11.09 6.02 12.34
CA ILE A 276 -11.08 4.64 12.84
C ILE A 276 -9.66 4.21 13.24
N ALA A 277 -8.64 4.55 12.46
CA ALA A 277 -7.31 3.96 12.59
C ALA A 277 -6.54 4.40 13.86
N PHE A 278 -6.85 5.54 14.46
CA PHE A 278 -6.06 6.07 15.56
C PHE A 278 -6.79 6.26 16.90
N PRO A 279 -8.02 6.84 16.97
CA PRO A 279 -8.61 7.13 18.30
C PRO A 279 -9.59 6.08 18.82
N GLU A 280 -9.98 5.07 18.05
CA GLU A 280 -11.14 4.24 18.39
C GLU A 280 -10.82 2.77 18.75
N PHE A 281 -9.53 2.40 18.81
CA PHE A 281 -9.10 1.11 19.33
C PHE A 281 -8.83 1.23 20.83
N SER A 282 -9.43 0.35 21.63
CA SER A 282 -9.25 0.30 23.08
C SER A 282 -8.51 -0.97 23.48
N ALA A 283 -7.70 -0.89 24.53
CA ALA A 283 -7.08 -2.06 25.12
C ALA A 283 -8.17 -2.98 25.70
N CYS A 284 -8.25 -4.22 25.24
CA CYS A 284 -9.24 -5.18 25.65
C CYS A 284 -8.63 -6.59 25.69
N ASP A 285 -8.83 -7.31 26.77
CA ASP A 285 -8.48 -8.73 26.82
C ASP A 285 -9.34 -9.52 25.85
N GLY A 286 -8.74 -10.46 25.15
CA GLY A 286 -9.49 -11.27 24.20
C GLY A 286 -8.67 -12.31 23.48
N MET A 287 -9.36 -13.03 22.60
CA MET A 287 -8.80 -14.06 21.76
C MET A 287 -8.97 -13.69 20.29
N VAL A 288 -7.90 -13.78 19.53
CA VAL A 288 -7.88 -13.65 18.07
C VAL A 288 -7.51 -15.00 17.46
N VAL A 289 -8.34 -15.44 16.51
CA VAL A 289 -8.08 -16.60 15.67
C VAL A 289 -8.01 -16.10 14.22
N LEU A 290 -6.84 -16.25 13.59
CA LEU A 290 -6.56 -15.74 12.24
C LEU A 290 -6.05 -16.88 11.34
N PRO A 291 -6.59 -17.06 10.12
CA PRO A 291 -6.06 -18.05 9.20
C PRO A 291 -4.63 -17.70 8.77
N LYS A 292 -3.83 -18.72 8.53
CA LYS A 292 -2.63 -18.58 7.71
C LYS A 292 -3.06 -18.40 6.27
N PHE A 293 -2.50 -17.42 5.58
CA PHE A 293 -2.86 -17.19 4.18
C PHE A 293 -1.72 -16.61 3.36
N LYS A 294 -1.81 -16.83 2.06
CA LYS A 294 -0.92 -16.29 1.06
C LYS A 294 -1.76 -15.69 -0.07
N LEU A 295 -1.47 -14.45 -0.42
CA LEU A 295 -2.08 -13.80 -1.57
C LEU A 295 -1.00 -13.31 -2.52
N GLU A 296 -1.23 -13.55 -3.80
CA GLU A 296 -0.41 -13.05 -4.90
C GLU A 296 -1.36 -12.54 -5.98
N ASN A 297 -1.33 -11.25 -6.24
CA ASN A 297 -2.14 -10.63 -7.26
C ASN A 297 -1.28 -9.95 -8.32
N THR A 298 -1.57 -10.23 -9.58
CA THR A 298 -1.13 -9.44 -10.72
C THR A 298 -2.33 -8.68 -11.23
N LEU A 299 -2.29 -7.35 -11.10
CA LEU A 299 -3.40 -6.47 -11.44
C LEU A 299 -3.04 -5.64 -12.66
N GLU A 300 -3.84 -5.76 -13.71
CA GLU A 300 -3.89 -4.80 -14.81
C GLU A 300 -4.80 -3.65 -14.39
N LEU A 301 -4.22 -2.47 -14.20
CA LEU A 301 -4.94 -1.35 -13.59
C LEU A 301 -5.60 -0.41 -14.61
N ASN A 302 -5.37 -0.58 -15.92
CA ASN A 302 -5.93 0.32 -16.94
C ASN A 302 -7.46 0.43 -16.89
N PRO A 303 -8.24 -0.66 -16.82
CA PRO A 303 -9.71 -0.58 -16.73
C PRO A 303 -10.15 0.18 -15.48
N THR A 304 -9.58 -0.18 -14.34
CA THR A 304 -9.86 0.41 -13.02
C THR A 304 -9.52 1.92 -13.00
N LEU A 305 -8.33 2.30 -13.46
CA LEU A 305 -7.90 3.70 -13.51
C LEU A 305 -8.75 4.53 -14.48
N LYS A 306 -9.15 3.94 -15.61
CA LYS A 306 -10.08 4.56 -16.56
C LYS A 306 -11.45 4.80 -15.95
N ALA A 307 -11.97 3.85 -15.17
CA ALA A 307 -13.23 3.98 -14.44
C ALA A 307 -13.15 5.08 -13.35
N LEU A 308 -11.99 5.21 -12.71
CA LEU A 308 -11.72 6.27 -11.73
C LEU A 308 -11.50 7.65 -12.35
N GLY A 309 -11.38 7.76 -13.69
CA GLY A 309 -11.29 9.04 -14.40
C GLY A 309 -9.98 9.29 -15.15
N MET A 310 -8.97 8.41 -15.08
CA MET A 310 -7.74 8.51 -15.86
C MET A 310 -7.98 8.03 -17.29
N LYS A 311 -8.47 8.90 -18.15
CA LYS A 311 -8.86 8.57 -19.53
C LYS A 311 -7.84 9.04 -20.55
N THR A 312 -7.43 10.30 -20.44
CA THR A 312 -6.58 10.97 -21.42
C THR A 312 -5.18 10.35 -21.48
N ALA A 313 -4.60 10.00 -20.33
CA ALA A 313 -3.28 9.36 -20.26
C ALA A 313 -3.21 8.01 -21.01
N LEU A 314 -4.34 7.30 -21.12
CA LEU A 314 -4.49 6.00 -21.79
C LEU A 314 -4.94 6.14 -23.25
N ASP A 315 -5.19 7.35 -23.74
CA ASP A 315 -5.71 7.61 -25.10
C ASP A 315 -4.58 7.84 -26.09
N GLN A 316 -4.49 7.01 -27.13
CA GLN A 316 -3.47 7.05 -28.19
C GLN A 316 -3.43 8.36 -29.00
N LYS A 317 -4.36 9.29 -28.81
CA LYS A 317 -4.47 10.51 -29.60
C LYS A 317 -4.54 11.78 -28.76
N LYS A 318 -4.74 11.63 -27.44
CA LYS A 318 -5.02 12.77 -26.54
C LYS A 318 -4.04 12.89 -25.39
N ALA A 319 -3.25 11.84 -25.12
CA ALA A 319 -2.28 11.88 -24.04
C ALA A 319 -1.27 13.01 -24.25
N ASP A 320 -0.94 13.71 -23.18
CA ASP A 320 0.02 14.79 -23.19
C ASP A 320 1.10 14.53 -22.14
N PHE A 321 2.20 13.94 -22.59
CA PHE A 321 3.42 13.71 -21.83
C PHE A 321 4.56 14.63 -22.31
N SER A 322 4.21 15.81 -22.78
CA SER A 322 5.15 16.79 -23.30
C SER A 322 6.17 17.32 -22.28
N VAL A 323 5.97 17.12 -20.98
CA VAL A 323 6.99 17.41 -19.96
C VAL A 323 8.06 16.33 -19.94
N MET A 324 7.72 15.08 -20.26
CA MET A 324 8.62 13.92 -20.26
C MET A 324 9.31 13.69 -21.60
N PHE A 325 8.57 13.85 -22.72
CA PHE A 325 9.04 13.53 -24.07
C PHE A 325 8.97 14.73 -25.01
N ASN A 326 9.74 14.65 -26.11
CA ASN A 326 9.64 15.62 -27.22
C ASN A 326 8.66 15.20 -28.31
N ASP A 327 8.25 13.95 -28.31
CA ASP A 327 7.30 13.31 -29.22
C ASP A 327 6.07 12.81 -28.47
N PHE A 328 5.07 12.29 -29.21
CA PHE A 328 3.81 11.84 -28.63
C PHE A 328 3.96 10.43 -28.04
N HIS A 329 3.51 10.28 -26.80
CA HIS A 329 3.45 9.02 -26.08
C HIS A 329 2.18 8.93 -25.24
N PHE A 330 1.75 7.68 -24.94
CA PHE A 330 0.60 7.39 -24.09
C PHE A 330 0.90 6.18 -23.19
N ILE A 331 0.21 6.06 -22.06
CA ILE A 331 0.34 4.88 -21.19
C ILE A 331 -0.46 3.75 -21.79
N SER A 332 0.20 2.72 -22.28
CA SER A 332 -0.41 1.51 -22.79
C SER A 332 -0.74 0.51 -21.70
N GLU A 333 0.05 0.46 -20.64
CA GLU A 333 -0.12 -0.52 -19.56
C GLU A 333 0.29 0.05 -18.19
N VAL A 334 -0.54 -0.19 -17.17
CA VAL A 334 -0.22 0.01 -15.76
C VAL A 334 -0.44 -1.31 -15.04
N ARG A 335 0.61 -1.94 -14.57
CA ARG A 335 0.54 -3.25 -13.93
C ARG A 335 1.19 -3.24 -12.54
N GLN A 336 0.47 -3.77 -11.58
CA GLN A 336 1.00 -4.01 -10.23
C GLN A 336 1.01 -5.51 -9.94
N LYS A 337 2.11 -5.99 -9.38
CA LYS A 337 2.18 -7.31 -8.77
C LYS A 337 2.55 -7.18 -7.31
N ALA A 338 1.70 -7.73 -6.44
CA ALA A 338 1.83 -7.67 -4.99
C ALA A 338 1.76 -9.07 -4.38
N PHE A 339 2.55 -9.29 -3.34
CA PHE A 339 2.66 -10.55 -2.63
C PHE A 339 2.59 -10.33 -1.13
N VAL A 340 1.84 -11.17 -0.41
CA VAL A 340 1.80 -11.26 1.04
C VAL A 340 1.62 -12.69 1.49
N GLU A 341 2.33 -13.09 2.53
CA GLU A 341 2.17 -14.37 3.22
C GLU A 341 2.10 -14.11 4.72
N VAL A 342 1.04 -14.59 5.37
CA VAL A 342 0.74 -14.38 6.79
C VAL A 342 0.83 -15.70 7.53
N GLY A 343 1.68 -15.74 8.54
CA GLY A 343 1.90 -16.90 9.39
C GLY A 343 2.13 -16.52 10.85
N GLU A 344 2.48 -17.50 11.67
CA GLU A 344 2.58 -17.37 13.13
C GLU A 344 3.63 -16.33 13.57
N GLU A 345 4.72 -16.21 12.84
CA GLU A 345 5.83 -15.32 13.21
C GLU A 345 5.70 -13.92 12.64
N GLY A 346 4.76 -13.74 11.68
CA GLY A 346 4.60 -12.46 11.00
C GLY A 346 4.07 -12.63 9.59
N THR A 347 4.24 -11.58 8.82
CA THR A 347 4.13 -11.63 7.38
C THR A 347 5.50 -12.03 6.84
N GLU A 348 5.60 -13.24 6.34
CA GLU A 348 6.81 -13.94 5.87
C GLU A 348 7.98 -13.92 6.87
N ALA A 349 8.09 -14.95 7.75
CA ALA A 349 8.97 -14.94 8.93
C ALA A 349 9.96 -16.10 9.02
N ALA A 350 11.12 -15.78 9.63
CA ALA A 350 12.09 -16.73 10.20
C ALA A 350 12.23 -16.46 11.72
N ALA A 351 12.27 -17.51 12.53
CA ALA A 351 12.04 -17.50 13.97
C ALA A 351 13.04 -16.72 14.83
N VAL A 352 12.53 -15.91 15.78
CA VAL A 352 13.20 -15.52 17.03
C VAL A 352 12.14 -15.29 18.12
N THR A 353 12.32 -15.87 19.31
CA THR A 353 11.37 -15.80 20.43
C THR A 353 11.70 -14.62 21.34
N GLY A 354 10.73 -13.77 21.64
CA GLY A 354 10.83 -12.71 22.65
C GLY A 354 9.53 -12.60 23.44
N MET A 355 9.60 -12.63 24.78
CA MET A 355 8.46 -12.39 25.68
C MET A 355 8.49 -10.96 26.21
N PHE A 356 7.35 -10.28 26.17
CA PHE A 356 7.14 -9.04 26.90
C PHE A 356 5.88 -9.13 27.75
N SER A 357 6.02 -8.78 29.04
CA SER A 357 4.91 -8.69 29.99
C SER A 357 4.53 -7.23 30.21
N ALA A 358 3.27 -6.87 30.01
CA ALA A 358 2.73 -5.59 30.43
C ALA A 358 2.01 -5.74 31.78
N SER A 359 2.33 -4.87 32.75
CA SER A 359 1.63 -4.82 34.03
C SER A 359 0.38 -3.95 33.90
N ALA A 360 -0.80 -4.54 34.06
CA ALA A 360 -2.07 -3.83 34.07
C ALA A 360 -2.46 -3.43 35.49
N GLY A 361 -2.96 -2.19 35.66
CA GLY A 361 -3.66 -1.77 36.86
C GLY A 361 -5.00 -2.49 37.01
N ILE A 362 -5.43 -2.80 38.22
CA ILE A 362 -6.68 -3.50 38.51
C ILE A 362 -7.85 -2.55 38.29
N GLU A 363 -8.61 -2.71 37.20
CA GLU A 363 -9.92 -2.09 37.04
C GLU A 363 -10.98 -2.89 37.82
N MET A 364 -11.85 -2.21 38.56
CA MET A 364 -12.88 -2.85 39.44
C MET A 364 -14.03 -3.53 38.70
N ASN A 365 -14.07 -3.44 37.35
CA ASN A 365 -15.05 -4.16 36.51
C ASN A 365 -14.51 -4.27 35.07
N PRO A 366 -13.55 -5.17 34.78
CA PRO A 366 -12.99 -5.29 33.45
C PRO A 366 -14.07 -5.67 32.43
N PRO A 367 -14.05 -5.10 31.21
CA PRO A 367 -14.94 -5.52 30.15
C PRO A 367 -14.76 -7.02 29.86
N LYS A 368 -15.83 -7.69 29.48
CA LYS A 368 -15.75 -9.11 29.11
C LYS A 368 -14.75 -9.29 27.97
N PRO A 369 -13.84 -10.28 28.07
CA PRO A 369 -12.93 -10.60 26.98
C PRO A 369 -13.68 -10.80 25.66
N PHE A 370 -13.13 -10.27 24.56
CA PHE A 370 -13.71 -10.47 23.25
C PHE A 370 -13.18 -11.76 22.60
N GLU A 371 -13.96 -12.28 21.65
CA GLU A 371 -13.52 -13.34 20.74
C GLU A 371 -13.67 -12.84 19.30
N MET A 372 -12.59 -12.88 18.54
CA MET A 372 -12.56 -12.56 17.11
C MET A 372 -12.00 -13.75 16.33
N ILE A 373 -12.93 -14.58 15.82
CA ILE A 373 -12.59 -15.75 15.00
C ILE A 373 -12.77 -15.35 13.54
N VAL A 374 -11.66 -15.22 12.81
CA VAL A 374 -11.64 -14.82 11.40
C VAL A 374 -11.88 -16.06 10.54
N ASP A 375 -13.08 -16.59 10.60
CA ASP A 375 -13.55 -17.82 9.96
C ASP A 375 -14.37 -17.60 8.68
N ARG A 376 -14.40 -16.36 8.19
CA ARG A 376 -15.19 -15.90 7.03
C ARG A 376 -14.53 -14.72 6.35
N PRO A 377 -15.07 -14.27 5.20
CA PRO A 377 -14.48 -13.14 4.44
C PRO A 377 -14.20 -11.90 5.29
N PHE A 378 -13.02 -11.31 5.08
CA PHE A 378 -12.54 -10.18 5.87
C PHE A 378 -11.75 -9.17 5.03
N LEU A 379 -11.56 -7.98 5.57
CA LEU A 379 -10.65 -6.96 5.06
C LEU A 379 -9.40 -6.88 5.93
N PHE A 380 -8.28 -6.52 5.33
CA PHE A 380 -7.10 -6.16 6.09
C PHE A 380 -6.31 -5.04 5.41
N GLY A 381 -5.54 -4.33 6.20
CA GLY A 381 -4.61 -3.32 5.69
C GLY A 381 -3.29 -3.35 6.44
N ILE A 382 -2.19 -3.07 5.75
CA ILE A 382 -0.89 -2.82 6.37
C ILE A 382 -0.65 -1.32 6.31
N VAL A 383 -0.40 -0.71 7.47
CA VAL A 383 -0.44 0.74 7.66
C VAL A 383 0.84 1.20 8.35
N ASP A 384 1.33 2.35 7.94
CA ASP A 384 2.34 3.08 8.69
C ASP A 384 1.66 3.91 9.78
N ASP A 385 1.83 3.49 11.05
CA ASP A 385 1.13 4.07 12.19
C ASP A 385 1.57 5.51 12.52
N ARG A 386 2.74 5.92 12.06
CA ARG A 386 3.21 7.30 12.27
C ARG A 386 2.51 8.31 11.36
N SER A 387 2.33 7.96 10.11
CA SER A 387 1.67 8.85 9.12
C SER A 387 0.19 8.54 8.94
N GLY A 388 -0.30 7.37 9.38
CA GLY A 388 -1.62 6.86 9.09
C GLY A 388 -1.78 6.39 7.63
N MET A 389 -0.68 6.28 6.89
CA MET A 389 -0.69 5.95 5.47
C MET A 389 -0.93 4.47 5.25
N ILE A 390 -1.93 4.15 4.45
CA ILE A 390 -2.22 2.79 3.99
C ILE A 390 -1.18 2.39 2.94
N LEU A 391 -0.37 1.39 3.27
CA LEU A 391 0.62 0.83 2.35
C LEU A 391 0.03 -0.31 1.51
N PHE A 392 -0.81 -1.14 2.14
CA PHE A 392 -1.51 -2.25 1.48
C PHE A 392 -2.94 -2.36 1.97
N LEU A 393 -3.81 -2.80 1.07
CA LEU A 393 -5.17 -3.22 1.37
C LEU A 393 -5.47 -4.58 0.76
N GLY A 394 -6.24 -5.41 1.47
CA GLY A 394 -6.68 -6.69 0.98
C GLY A 394 -8.14 -6.99 1.31
N VAL A 395 -8.76 -7.72 0.40
CA VAL A 395 -10.05 -8.39 0.58
C VAL A 395 -9.81 -9.88 0.47
N VAL A 396 -10.17 -10.62 1.49
CA VAL A 396 -10.11 -12.08 1.51
C VAL A 396 -11.52 -12.61 1.45
N ASN A 397 -11.90 -13.19 0.31
CA ASN A 397 -13.21 -13.81 0.09
C ASN A 397 -13.15 -15.33 0.19
N ASP A 398 -11.97 -15.90 -0.10
CA ASP A 398 -11.69 -17.33 -0.08
C ASP A 398 -10.20 -17.60 0.23
N LEU A 399 -9.88 -18.74 0.85
CA LEU A 399 -8.52 -19.18 1.18
C LEU A 399 -8.32 -20.65 0.93
#